data_d3c3fa368c6cc5da379bb5873d83c71b
#
_entry.id   d3c3fa368c6cc5da379bb5873d83c71b
#
_cell.length_a   1.000
_cell.length_b   1.000
_cell.length_c   1.000
_cell.angle_alpha   90.00
_cell.angle_beta   90.00
_cell.angle_gamma   90.00
#
_symmetry.space_group_name_H-M   'P 1'
#
loop_
_entity.id
_entity.type
_entity.pdbx_description
1 polymer ?
#
loop_
_entity_poly.entity_id
_entity_poly.type
_entity_poly.pdbx_seq_one_letter_code
_entity_poly.pdbx_strand_id
1 'polypeptide(L)'
;MKNNLLSEKLIYTGDSLTPTHLHLCTYNATEMQESSGDTFQSVKETLDNERINWLQVHGLKDTETIREICSHFEIDFLVLQDILNANHPTKIEEHDKYIVLILKIFYPNEHKEDDDLDGLLQQQVCIILGNNYVLTFLEKETDFFDEINAALRNDILKIRSRLTDYLLSVLLNSIMANYISTISSIDDALEDLEEELLMITNENDIGIQILSLIHI
;
A
#
# COMPACT_ATOMS: atom_id res chain seq x y z
N MET A 1 10.58 -23.72 4.25
CA MET A 1 10.68 -22.84 3.08
C MET A 1 12.08 -22.91 2.50
N LYS A 2 12.25 -23.22 1.22
CA LYS A 2 13.56 -23.10 0.56
C LYS A 2 13.80 -21.63 0.28
N ASN A 3 14.88 -21.09 0.77
CA ASN A 3 15.29 -19.72 0.56
C ASN A 3 15.65 -19.53 -0.92
N ASN A 4 14.78 -18.90 -1.69
CA ASN A 4 14.95 -18.67 -3.14
C ASN A 4 15.74 -17.38 -3.47
N LEU A 5 16.49 -16.86 -2.52
CA LEU A 5 17.29 -15.62 -2.66
C LEU A 5 18.24 -15.57 -3.87
N LEU A 6 18.54 -16.72 -4.47
CA LEU A 6 19.39 -16.81 -5.66
C LEU A 6 18.65 -17.36 -6.89
N SER A 7 17.31 -17.42 -6.86
CA SER A 7 16.53 -17.84 -8.01
C SER A 7 16.18 -16.61 -8.86
N GLU A 8 16.50 -16.63 -10.14
CA GLU A 8 16.06 -15.62 -11.11
C GLU A 8 14.54 -15.69 -11.38
N LYS A 9 13.84 -16.66 -10.79
CA LYS A 9 12.41 -16.84 -10.97
C LYS A 9 11.66 -15.90 -10.02
N LEU A 10 10.93 -14.97 -10.59
CA LEU A 10 9.99 -14.12 -9.86
C LEU A 10 8.76 -14.94 -9.44
N ILE A 11 8.41 -14.84 -8.17
CA ILE A 11 7.26 -15.54 -7.60
C ILE A 11 6.53 -14.55 -6.71
N TYR A 12 5.29 -14.24 -7.07
CA TYR A 12 4.37 -13.57 -6.18
C TYR A 12 3.92 -14.55 -5.09
N THR A 13 4.03 -14.18 -3.82
CA THR A 13 3.76 -15.06 -2.68
C THR A 13 2.42 -14.78 -2.01
N GLY A 14 1.68 -13.77 -2.44
CA GLY A 14 0.36 -13.46 -1.92
C GLY A 14 -0.75 -14.31 -2.52
N ASP A 15 -1.93 -14.20 -1.93
CA ASP A 15 -3.12 -14.95 -2.33
C ASP A 15 -4.09 -14.12 -3.20
N SER A 16 -3.79 -12.84 -3.45
CA SER A 16 -4.66 -11.97 -4.23
C SER A 16 -4.74 -12.41 -5.70
N LEU A 17 -5.94 -12.43 -6.22
CA LEU A 17 -6.22 -12.67 -7.63
C LEU A 17 -6.49 -11.37 -8.41
N THR A 18 -6.33 -10.22 -7.78
CA THR A 18 -6.53 -8.90 -8.39
C THR A 18 -5.69 -8.78 -9.66
N PRO A 19 -6.30 -8.48 -10.81
CA PRO A 19 -5.55 -8.19 -12.03
C PRO A 19 -4.63 -7.00 -11.83
N THR A 20 -3.48 -7.00 -12.49
CA THR A 20 -2.59 -5.86 -12.44
C THR A 20 -3.21 -4.68 -13.18
N HIS A 21 -3.32 -3.55 -12.50
CA HIS A 21 -3.79 -2.28 -13.04
C HIS A 21 -2.83 -1.16 -12.64
N LEU A 22 -2.54 -0.28 -13.58
CA LEU A 22 -1.60 0.83 -13.44
C LEU A 22 -2.34 2.14 -13.54
N HIS A 23 -2.05 3.07 -12.64
CA HIS A 23 -2.51 4.44 -12.71
C HIS A 23 -1.29 5.37 -12.57
N LEU A 24 -1.04 6.19 -13.57
CA LEU A 24 0.07 7.14 -13.59
C LEU A 24 -0.47 8.56 -13.54
N CYS A 25 0.00 9.32 -12.56
CA CYS A 25 -0.16 10.77 -12.47
C CYS A 25 1.18 11.43 -12.77
N THR A 26 1.27 12.19 -13.86
CA THR A 26 2.45 12.99 -14.22
C THR A 26 2.12 14.46 -14.08
N TYR A 27 2.88 15.20 -13.27
CA TYR A 27 2.52 16.56 -12.94
C TYR A 27 3.72 17.50 -12.72
N ASN A 28 3.46 18.79 -12.85
CA ASN A 28 4.28 19.88 -12.39
C ASN A 28 3.38 20.97 -11.79
N ALA A 29 3.94 22.14 -11.45
CA ALA A 29 3.18 23.22 -10.81
C ALA A 29 1.96 23.74 -11.62
N THR A 30 1.93 23.57 -12.93
CA THR A 30 0.92 24.13 -13.83
C THR A 30 0.02 23.11 -14.48
N GLU A 31 0.52 21.90 -14.69
CA GLU A 31 -0.13 20.87 -15.49
C GLU A 31 -0.12 19.53 -14.77
N MET A 32 -1.12 18.74 -15.06
CA MET A 32 -1.24 17.34 -14.62
C MET A 32 -1.83 16.52 -15.75
N GLN A 33 -1.30 15.32 -15.94
CA GLN A 33 -1.79 14.32 -16.87
C GLN A 33 -1.96 13.00 -16.12
N GLU A 34 -3.01 12.28 -16.47
CA GLU A 34 -3.27 10.94 -15.92
C GLU A 34 -3.40 9.94 -17.08
N SER A 35 -2.88 8.75 -16.85
CA SER A 35 -3.10 7.61 -17.73
C SER A 35 -3.26 6.34 -16.90
N SER A 36 -4.03 5.39 -17.42
CA SER A 36 -4.29 4.12 -16.76
C SER A 36 -4.28 2.98 -17.76
N GLY A 37 -3.99 1.79 -17.30
CA GLY A 37 -4.03 0.58 -18.11
C GLY A 37 -3.47 -0.63 -17.38
N ASP A 38 -3.50 -1.78 -18.03
CA ASP A 38 -3.14 -3.05 -17.42
C ASP A 38 -1.71 -3.51 -17.76
N THR A 39 -1.01 -2.75 -18.59
CA THR A 39 0.38 -3.02 -19.00
C THR A 39 1.24 -1.77 -18.84
N PHE A 40 2.53 -1.95 -18.60
CA PHE A 40 3.44 -0.82 -18.48
C PHE A 40 3.50 0.04 -19.76
N GLN A 41 3.38 -0.59 -20.92
CA GLN A 41 3.38 0.13 -22.20
C GLN A 41 2.22 1.13 -22.31
N SER A 42 1.05 0.83 -21.72
CA SER A 42 -0.13 1.72 -21.80
C SER A 42 0.07 3.06 -21.07
N VAL A 43 0.94 3.10 -20.05
CA VAL A 43 1.20 4.32 -19.25
C VAL A 43 2.56 4.94 -19.56
N LYS A 44 3.47 4.18 -20.15
CA LYS A 44 4.87 4.58 -20.38
C LYS A 44 5.01 5.85 -21.23
N GLU A 45 4.13 6.07 -22.22
CA GLU A 45 4.16 7.23 -23.10
C GLU A 45 3.82 8.54 -22.36
N THR A 46 3.17 8.47 -21.20
CA THR A 46 2.80 9.62 -20.37
C THR A 46 3.92 9.98 -19.38
N LEU A 47 4.91 9.08 -19.16
CA LEU A 47 6.07 9.40 -18.30
C LEU A 47 6.86 10.58 -18.86
N ASP A 48 7.21 11.50 -17.99
CA ASP A 48 7.97 12.70 -18.34
C ASP A 48 9.12 12.92 -17.36
N ASN A 49 10.34 12.94 -17.86
CA ASN A 49 11.54 13.07 -17.02
C ASN A 49 11.70 14.47 -16.40
N GLU A 50 11.01 15.49 -16.93
CA GLU A 50 11.04 16.86 -16.41
C GLU A 50 9.91 17.12 -15.38
N ARG A 51 9.01 16.17 -15.21
CA ARG A 51 7.87 16.23 -14.29
C ARG A 51 7.99 15.19 -13.19
N ILE A 52 7.16 15.32 -12.17
CA ILE A 52 7.01 14.29 -11.15
C ILE A 52 6.04 13.24 -11.66
N ASN A 53 6.42 11.98 -11.53
CA ASN A 53 5.65 10.83 -11.94
C ASN A 53 5.26 10.00 -10.72
N TRP A 54 3.99 9.88 -10.46
CA TRP A 54 3.48 8.94 -9.45
C TRP A 54 2.79 7.78 -10.13
N LEU A 55 3.45 6.63 -10.16
CA LEU A 55 2.92 5.40 -10.70
C LEU A 55 2.37 4.52 -9.57
N GLN A 56 1.09 4.27 -9.62
CA GLN A 56 0.36 3.40 -8.71
C GLN A 56 0.12 2.06 -9.40
N VAL A 57 0.52 0.98 -8.75
CA VAL A 57 0.41 -0.40 -9.25
C VAL A 57 -0.48 -1.18 -8.29
N HIS A 58 -1.62 -1.61 -8.75
CA HIS A 58 -2.56 -2.46 -8.04
C HIS A 58 -2.55 -3.86 -8.64
N GLY A 59 -2.52 -4.90 -7.80
CA GLY A 59 -2.40 -6.29 -8.25
C GLY A 59 -0.97 -6.67 -8.66
N LEU A 60 -0.36 -7.59 -7.92
CA LEU A 60 1.05 -7.98 -8.12
C LEU A 60 1.21 -9.35 -8.80
N LYS A 61 0.13 -9.90 -9.35
CA LYS A 61 0.13 -11.24 -9.95
C LYS A 61 0.87 -11.29 -11.29
N ASP A 62 0.78 -10.23 -12.09
CA ASP A 62 1.56 -10.11 -13.33
C ASP A 62 2.98 -9.66 -13.04
N THR A 63 3.83 -10.64 -12.67
CA THR A 63 5.22 -10.41 -12.31
C THR A 63 6.06 -9.87 -13.47
N GLU A 64 5.60 -10.04 -14.72
CA GLU A 64 6.29 -9.54 -15.91
C GLU A 64 6.12 -8.03 -16.05
N THR A 65 4.90 -7.53 -15.89
CA THR A 65 4.64 -6.06 -15.84
C THR A 65 5.41 -5.41 -14.69
N ILE A 66 5.44 -6.03 -13.50
CA ILE A 66 6.23 -5.50 -12.37
C ILE A 66 7.72 -5.47 -12.71
N ARG A 67 8.25 -6.51 -13.36
CA ARG A 67 9.64 -6.55 -13.83
C ARG A 67 9.95 -5.44 -14.83
N GLU A 68 9.06 -5.21 -15.80
CA GLU A 68 9.24 -4.13 -16.78
C GLU A 68 9.31 -2.76 -16.11
N ILE A 69 8.44 -2.50 -15.13
CA ILE A 69 8.46 -1.26 -14.33
C ILE A 69 9.78 -1.13 -13.59
N CYS A 70 10.17 -2.15 -12.82
CA CYS A 70 11.41 -2.12 -12.05
C CYS A 70 12.63 -1.95 -12.94
N SER A 71 12.67 -2.60 -14.11
CA SER A 71 13.75 -2.45 -15.08
C SER A 71 13.83 -1.03 -15.66
N HIS A 72 12.67 -0.40 -15.92
CA HIS A 72 12.63 0.96 -16.44
C HIS A 72 13.17 2.00 -15.45
N PHE A 73 12.84 1.84 -14.16
CA PHE A 73 13.29 2.72 -13.08
C PHE A 73 14.63 2.30 -12.45
N GLU A 74 15.31 1.31 -13.02
CA GLU A 74 16.58 0.76 -12.53
C GLU A 74 16.52 0.28 -11.07
N ILE A 75 15.40 -0.33 -10.69
CA ILE A 75 15.19 -0.91 -9.36
C ILE A 75 15.85 -2.28 -9.28
N ASP A 76 16.58 -2.53 -8.20
CA ASP A 76 17.32 -3.77 -7.98
C ASP A 76 16.40 -5.00 -7.94
N PHE A 77 16.93 -6.12 -8.44
CA PHE A 77 16.19 -7.38 -8.47
C PHE A 77 15.76 -7.89 -7.08
N LEU A 78 16.54 -7.62 -6.04
CA LEU A 78 16.17 -7.98 -4.67
C LEU A 78 14.97 -7.18 -4.19
N VAL A 79 14.91 -5.89 -4.51
CA VAL A 79 13.75 -5.04 -4.20
C VAL A 79 12.51 -5.53 -4.95
N LEU A 80 12.66 -5.95 -6.22
CA LEU A 80 11.56 -6.56 -6.97
C LEU A 80 11.03 -7.84 -6.28
N GLN A 81 11.92 -8.69 -5.75
CA GLN A 81 11.50 -9.87 -4.97
C GLN A 81 10.76 -9.47 -3.69
N ASP A 82 11.17 -8.40 -3.02
CA ASP A 82 10.52 -7.89 -1.81
C ASP A 82 9.13 -7.31 -2.12
N ILE A 83 8.96 -6.60 -3.24
CA ILE A 83 7.64 -6.13 -3.72
C ILE A 83 6.69 -7.32 -3.89
N LEU A 84 7.15 -8.41 -4.49
CA LEU A 84 6.35 -9.60 -4.77
C LEU A 84 6.11 -10.50 -3.54
N ASN A 85 6.77 -10.21 -2.43
CA ASN A 85 6.61 -10.93 -1.18
C ASN A 85 5.56 -10.25 -0.29
N ALA A 86 4.30 -10.64 -0.43
CA ALA A 86 3.16 -10.05 0.29
C ALA A 86 3.29 -10.05 1.83
N ASN A 87 4.14 -10.94 2.39
CA ASN A 87 4.40 -11.06 3.82
C ASN A 87 5.77 -10.51 4.22
N HIS A 88 6.35 -9.61 3.41
CA HIS A 88 7.63 -9.01 3.74
C HIS A 88 7.52 -8.19 5.05
N PRO A 89 8.49 -8.27 5.97
CA PRO A 89 8.55 -7.39 7.13
C PRO A 89 8.63 -5.92 6.73
N THR A 90 8.08 -5.04 7.56
CA THR A 90 8.24 -3.59 7.39
C THR A 90 9.72 -3.23 7.38
N LYS A 91 10.14 -2.45 6.38
CA LYS A 91 11.53 -1.98 6.27
C LYS A 91 11.62 -0.62 5.57
N ILE A 92 12.73 0.06 5.81
CA ILE A 92 13.21 1.21 5.03
C ILE A 92 14.62 0.85 4.56
N GLU A 93 14.90 1.04 3.29
CA GLU A 93 16.20 0.76 2.68
C GLU A 93 16.59 1.90 1.75
N GLU A 94 17.80 2.43 1.93
CA GLU A 94 18.34 3.51 1.11
C GLU A 94 19.31 2.92 0.07
N HIS A 95 19.10 3.28 -1.18
CA HIS A 95 19.95 2.97 -2.33
C HIS A 95 20.51 4.27 -2.91
N ASP A 96 21.52 4.19 -3.77
CA ASP A 96 22.17 5.37 -4.37
C ASP A 96 21.20 6.29 -5.14
N LYS A 97 20.14 5.73 -5.75
CA LYS A 97 19.22 6.44 -6.63
C LYS A 97 17.79 6.55 -6.10
N TYR A 98 17.41 5.78 -5.10
CA TYR A 98 16.05 5.71 -4.57
C TYR A 98 16.02 5.20 -3.14
N ILE A 99 14.88 5.40 -2.48
CA ILE A 99 14.58 4.86 -1.14
C ILE A 99 13.40 3.92 -1.29
N VAL A 100 13.47 2.76 -0.64
CA VAL A 100 12.40 1.77 -0.57
C VAL A 100 11.78 1.77 0.81
N LEU A 101 10.45 1.83 0.87
CA LEU A 101 9.67 1.67 2.08
C LEU A 101 8.67 0.53 1.89
N ILE A 102 8.72 -0.46 2.76
CA ILE A 102 7.70 -1.52 2.83
C ILE A 102 6.95 -1.36 4.14
N LEU A 103 5.66 -1.10 4.04
CA LEU A 103 4.78 -0.82 5.15
C LEU A 103 3.53 -1.72 5.07
N LYS A 104 2.69 -1.66 6.07
CA LYS A 104 1.37 -2.31 6.07
C LYS A 104 0.30 -1.23 6.18
N ILE A 105 -0.84 -1.48 5.57
CA ILE A 105 -2.08 -0.71 5.79
C ILE A 105 -3.15 -1.68 6.27
N PHE A 106 -4.11 -1.16 7.00
CA PHE A 106 -5.19 -1.93 7.60
C PHE A 106 -6.53 -1.40 7.09
N TYR A 107 -7.49 -2.30 6.90
CA TYR A 107 -8.83 -1.94 6.47
C TYR A 107 -9.85 -2.95 7.00
N PRO A 108 -11.12 -2.54 7.19
CA PRO A 108 -12.16 -3.41 7.66
C PRO A 108 -12.44 -4.56 6.67
N ASN A 109 -12.78 -5.73 7.18
CA ASN A 109 -13.24 -6.83 6.36
C ASN A 109 -14.74 -6.71 6.12
N GLU A 110 -15.15 -6.13 5.00
CA GLU A 110 -16.56 -5.90 4.64
C GLU A 110 -17.43 -7.17 4.54
N HIS A 111 -16.83 -8.35 4.60
CA HIS A 111 -17.53 -9.64 4.49
C HIS A 111 -17.86 -10.29 5.83
N LYS A 112 -17.54 -9.66 6.94
CA LYS A 112 -17.89 -10.14 8.28
C LYS A 112 -19.00 -9.31 8.88
N GLU A 113 -19.95 -10.01 9.55
CA GLU A 113 -21.00 -9.36 10.36
C GLU A 113 -20.34 -8.59 11.51
N ASP A 114 -20.94 -7.47 11.92
CA ASP A 114 -20.42 -6.39 12.75
C ASP A 114 -19.83 -6.75 14.14
N ASP A 115 -19.82 -8.04 14.55
CA ASP A 115 -19.45 -8.45 15.90
C ASP A 115 -18.10 -9.22 15.99
N ASP A 116 -17.36 -9.39 14.91
CA ASP A 116 -16.10 -10.16 14.94
C ASP A 116 -14.86 -9.24 14.84
N LEU A 117 -14.10 -9.15 15.94
CA LEU A 117 -12.80 -8.46 16.02
C LEU A 117 -11.73 -9.00 15.04
N ASP A 118 -11.94 -10.19 14.47
CA ASP A 118 -11.20 -10.73 13.30
C ASP A 118 -11.45 -9.92 12.00
N GLY A 119 -12.05 -8.75 12.09
CA GLY A 119 -12.47 -7.90 10.98
C GLY A 119 -11.38 -7.03 10.35
N LEU A 120 -10.14 -7.03 10.85
CA LEU A 120 -9.07 -6.24 10.24
C LEU A 120 -8.26 -7.07 9.25
N LEU A 121 -8.25 -6.61 8.00
CA LEU A 121 -7.36 -7.13 6.96
C LEU A 121 -6.13 -6.25 6.87
N GLN A 122 -4.96 -6.85 6.70
CA GLN A 122 -3.73 -6.13 6.41
C GLN A 122 -3.32 -6.30 4.95
N GLN A 123 -2.74 -5.26 4.38
CA GLN A 123 -2.16 -5.29 3.04
C GLN A 123 -0.79 -4.64 3.05
N GLN A 124 0.15 -5.21 2.31
CA GLN A 124 1.45 -4.58 2.08
C GLN A 124 1.30 -3.40 1.13
N VAL A 125 1.98 -2.31 1.44
CA VAL A 125 2.27 -1.23 0.52
C VAL A 125 3.78 -1.07 0.39
N CYS A 126 4.30 -1.15 -0.83
CA CYS A 126 5.69 -0.81 -1.10
C CYS A 126 5.73 0.55 -1.80
N ILE A 127 6.53 1.48 -1.28
CA ILE A 127 6.72 2.81 -1.84
C ILE A 127 8.19 2.93 -2.23
N ILE A 128 8.46 3.35 -3.46
CA ILE A 128 9.82 3.66 -3.94
C ILE A 128 9.86 5.13 -4.30
N LEU A 129 10.74 5.86 -3.63
CA LEU A 129 10.97 7.28 -3.86
C LEU A 129 12.24 7.45 -4.68
N GLY A 130 12.11 7.97 -5.89
CA GLY A 130 13.22 8.44 -6.72
C GLY A 130 13.24 9.96 -6.84
N ASN A 131 14.12 10.47 -7.68
CA ASN A 131 14.36 11.90 -7.83
C ASN A 131 13.14 12.65 -8.39
N ASN A 132 12.52 12.07 -9.44
CA ASN A 132 11.35 12.62 -10.11
C ASN A 132 10.19 11.63 -10.20
N TYR A 133 10.22 10.58 -9.40
CA TYR A 133 9.15 9.60 -9.38
C TYR A 133 8.86 9.07 -7.97
N VAL A 134 7.62 8.65 -7.78
CA VAL A 134 7.18 7.81 -6.68
C VAL A 134 6.46 6.61 -7.29
N LEU A 135 6.84 5.41 -6.88
CA LEU A 135 6.13 4.18 -7.26
C LEU A 135 5.44 3.63 -6.01
N THR A 136 4.18 3.26 -6.13
CA THR A 136 3.44 2.58 -5.06
C THR A 136 2.92 1.25 -5.58
N PHE A 137 3.19 0.17 -4.84
CA PHE A 137 2.77 -1.19 -5.18
C PHE A 137 1.84 -1.70 -4.09
N LEU A 138 0.65 -2.13 -4.49
CA LEU A 138 -0.41 -2.65 -3.64
C LEU A 138 -0.88 -4.01 -4.17
N GLU A 139 -1.12 -4.94 -3.27
CA GLU A 139 -1.54 -6.30 -3.63
C GLU A 139 -2.96 -6.34 -4.19
N LYS A 140 -3.84 -5.46 -3.70
CA LYS A 140 -5.24 -5.38 -4.09
C LYS A 140 -5.56 -3.96 -4.53
N GLU A 141 -6.59 -3.85 -5.34
CA GLU A 141 -7.19 -2.56 -5.63
C GLU A 141 -7.79 -1.97 -4.36
N THR A 142 -7.58 -0.68 -4.14
CA THR A 142 -8.06 0.03 -2.96
C THR A 142 -8.19 1.52 -3.29
N ASP A 143 -9.12 2.18 -2.64
CA ASP A 143 -9.34 3.63 -2.66
C ASP A 143 -8.42 4.40 -1.68
N PHE A 144 -7.51 3.69 -1.02
CA PHE A 144 -6.67 4.23 0.06
C PHE A 144 -5.95 5.54 -0.31
N PHE A 145 -5.56 5.71 -1.56
CA PHE A 145 -4.88 6.91 -2.05
C PHE A 145 -5.76 7.86 -2.86
N ASP A 146 -7.07 7.64 -2.93
CA ASP A 146 -7.97 8.45 -3.74
C ASP A 146 -8.06 9.91 -3.30
N GLU A 147 -7.99 10.18 -2.00
CA GLU A 147 -7.93 11.54 -1.47
C GLU A 147 -6.67 12.28 -1.94
N ILE A 148 -5.54 11.57 -2.07
CA ILE A 148 -4.28 12.14 -2.55
C ILE A 148 -4.36 12.40 -4.05
N ASN A 149 -4.97 11.48 -4.82
CA ASN A 149 -5.25 11.70 -6.24
C ASN A 149 -6.17 12.93 -6.43
N ALA A 150 -7.22 13.07 -5.61
CA ALA A 150 -8.09 14.23 -5.63
C ALA A 150 -7.36 15.52 -5.25
N ALA A 151 -6.45 15.46 -4.26
CA ALA A 151 -5.63 16.61 -3.88
C ALA A 151 -4.69 17.06 -5.00
N LEU A 152 -4.09 16.13 -5.75
CA LEU A 152 -3.27 16.42 -6.92
C LEU A 152 -4.09 17.05 -8.06
N ARG A 153 -5.29 16.50 -8.36
CA ARG A 153 -6.20 17.06 -9.40
C ARG A 153 -6.59 18.48 -9.09
N ASN A 154 -6.91 18.78 -7.83
CA ASN A 154 -7.39 20.09 -7.38
C ASN A 154 -6.27 21.02 -6.89
N ASP A 155 -5.00 20.60 -6.97
CA ASP A 155 -3.82 21.31 -6.46
C ASP A 155 -3.99 21.82 -5.02
N ILE A 156 -4.57 20.97 -4.16
CA ILE A 156 -4.81 21.30 -2.74
C ILE A 156 -3.45 21.54 -2.06
N LEU A 157 -3.37 22.62 -1.28
CA LEU A 157 -2.13 23.06 -0.60
C LEU A 157 -0.94 23.25 -1.54
N LYS A 158 -1.17 23.46 -2.83
CA LYS A 158 -0.15 23.57 -3.88
C LYS A 158 0.77 22.36 -3.93
N ILE A 159 0.21 21.17 -3.77
CA ILE A 159 0.93 19.89 -3.75
C ILE A 159 1.76 19.71 -5.04
N ARG A 160 1.24 20.16 -6.20
CA ARG A 160 1.93 20.05 -7.48
C ARG A 160 3.17 20.94 -7.61
N SER A 161 3.30 21.96 -6.76
CA SER A 161 4.47 22.84 -6.72
C SER A 161 5.61 22.30 -5.83
N ARG A 162 5.43 21.12 -5.23
CA ARG A 162 6.40 20.48 -4.34
C ARG A 162 7.12 19.35 -5.05
N LEU A 163 8.22 18.87 -4.45
CA LEU A 163 9.01 17.75 -4.97
C LEU A 163 8.44 16.39 -4.54
N THR A 164 9.08 15.32 -4.97
CA THR A 164 8.68 13.94 -4.70
C THR A 164 8.66 13.59 -3.22
N ASP A 165 9.56 14.16 -2.42
CA ASP A 165 9.63 14.01 -0.96
C ASP A 165 8.37 14.52 -0.26
N TYR A 166 7.76 15.59 -0.77
CA TYR A 166 6.49 16.08 -0.25
C TYR A 166 5.35 15.11 -0.55
N LEU A 167 5.29 14.53 -1.76
CA LEU A 167 4.32 13.49 -2.08
C LEU A 167 4.49 12.28 -1.17
N LEU A 168 5.74 11.83 -0.95
CA LEU A 168 6.03 10.76 0.00
C LEU A 168 5.51 11.12 1.40
N SER A 169 5.75 12.35 1.88
CA SER A 169 5.26 12.80 3.18
C SER A 169 3.73 12.73 3.29
N VAL A 170 3.01 13.09 2.21
CA VAL A 170 1.54 12.99 2.16
C VAL A 170 1.08 11.53 2.22
N LEU A 171 1.74 10.64 1.45
CA LEU A 171 1.46 9.21 1.47
C LEU A 171 1.70 8.61 2.86
N LEU A 172 2.82 8.95 3.51
CA LEU A 172 3.13 8.50 4.86
C LEU A 172 2.14 9.03 5.90
N ASN A 173 1.70 10.28 5.78
CA ASN A 173 0.67 10.84 6.65
C ASN A 173 -0.66 10.09 6.52
N SER A 174 -1.07 9.69 5.30
CA SER A 174 -2.25 8.85 5.08
C SER A 174 -2.10 7.49 5.76
N ILE A 175 -0.94 6.85 5.65
CA ILE A 175 -0.65 5.57 6.32
C ILE A 175 -0.66 5.74 7.84
N MET A 176 -0.08 6.81 8.37
CA MET A 176 -0.11 7.10 9.81
C MET A 176 -1.53 7.36 10.32
N ALA A 177 -2.36 8.08 9.56
CA ALA A 177 -3.77 8.29 9.89
C ALA A 177 -4.53 6.95 9.92
N ASN A 178 -4.25 6.05 8.98
CA ASN A 178 -4.79 4.69 8.97
C ASN A 178 -4.41 3.92 10.24
N TYR A 179 -3.15 3.99 10.68
CA TYR A 179 -2.72 3.34 11.93
C TYR A 179 -3.45 3.90 13.15
N ILE A 180 -3.58 5.22 13.23
CA ILE A 180 -4.29 5.89 14.35
C ILE A 180 -5.76 5.44 14.37
N SER A 181 -6.44 5.43 13.21
CA SER A 181 -7.82 4.98 13.10
C SER A 181 -7.97 3.51 13.52
N THR A 182 -7.05 2.64 13.07
CA THR A 182 -7.05 1.22 13.43
C THR A 182 -6.86 1.03 14.94
N ILE A 183 -5.93 1.76 15.55
CA ILE A 183 -5.71 1.70 17.01
C ILE A 183 -6.95 2.17 17.77
N SER A 184 -7.61 3.25 17.32
CA SER A 184 -8.84 3.71 17.95
C SER A 184 -9.96 2.68 17.86
N SER A 185 -10.12 2.01 16.71
CA SER A 185 -11.12 0.95 16.56
C SER A 185 -10.86 -0.25 17.47
N ILE A 186 -9.59 -0.58 17.72
CA ILE A 186 -9.21 -1.64 18.66
C ILE A 186 -9.51 -1.21 20.11
N ASP A 187 -9.24 0.04 20.44
CA ASP A 187 -9.51 0.62 21.76
C ASP A 187 -11.01 0.61 22.07
N ASP A 188 -11.84 1.08 21.12
CA ASP A 188 -13.30 1.03 21.22
C ASP A 188 -13.80 -0.41 21.45
N ALA A 189 -13.29 -1.37 20.69
CA ALA A 189 -13.65 -2.79 20.83
C ALA A 189 -13.21 -3.40 22.18
N LEU A 190 -12.11 -2.91 22.75
CA LEU A 190 -11.66 -3.31 24.11
C LEU A 190 -12.57 -2.74 25.18
N GLU A 191 -13.02 -1.48 25.04
CA GLU A 191 -13.98 -0.84 25.96
C GLU A 191 -15.32 -1.60 25.95
N ASP A 192 -15.84 -1.96 24.76
CA ASP A 192 -17.07 -2.74 24.63
C ASP A 192 -16.97 -4.09 25.32
N LEU A 193 -15.84 -4.81 25.15
CA LEU A 193 -15.56 -6.06 25.83
C LEU A 193 -15.46 -5.92 27.35
N GLU A 194 -14.87 -4.83 27.84
CA GLU A 194 -14.77 -4.57 29.28
C GLU A 194 -16.18 -4.33 29.88
N GLU A 195 -17.05 -3.59 29.17
CA GLU A 195 -18.45 -3.39 29.58
C GLU A 195 -19.23 -4.71 29.59
N GLU A 196 -19.08 -5.55 28.58
CA GLU A 196 -19.69 -6.88 28.55
C GLU A 196 -19.21 -7.75 29.72
N LEU A 197 -17.90 -7.77 30.01
CA LEU A 197 -17.34 -8.49 31.16
C LEU A 197 -17.95 -8.06 32.48
N LEU A 198 -18.26 -6.79 32.64
CA LEU A 198 -18.87 -6.23 33.86
C LEU A 198 -20.37 -6.60 33.98
N MET A 199 -21.03 -6.84 32.84
CA MET A 199 -22.48 -7.16 32.80
C MET A 199 -22.80 -8.66 32.86
N ILE A 200 -21.82 -9.55 32.98
CA ILE A 200 -21.90 -10.93 32.57
C ILE A 200 -22.86 -11.86 33.22
N THR A 201 -23.36 -12.71 32.28
CA THR A 201 -23.95 -14.04 32.57
C THR A 201 -23.32 -15.22 31.79
N ASN A 202 -22.38 -15.03 30.89
CA ASN A 202 -21.86 -16.14 30.07
C ASN A 202 -20.35 -16.02 29.78
N GLU A 203 -19.51 -16.75 30.55
CA GLU A 203 -18.04 -16.72 30.50
C GLU A 203 -17.45 -17.28 29.18
N ASN A 204 -18.19 -18.05 28.38
CA ASN A 204 -17.64 -18.73 27.21
C ASN A 204 -17.50 -17.80 25.97
N ASP A 205 -18.42 -16.86 25.75
CA ASP A 205 -18.42 -16.00 24.57
C ASP A 205 -17.31 -14.94 24.64
N ILE A 206 -17.04 -14.43 25.84
CA ILE A 206 -16.01 -13.40 26.09
C ILE A 206 -14.60 -13.95 25.91
N GLY A 207 -14.37 -15.21 26.31
CA GLY A 207 -13.08 -15.87 26.09
C GLY A 207 -12.71 -15.94 24.60
N ILE A 208 -13.69 -16.12 23.72
CA ILE A 208 -13.49 -16.16 22.26
C ILE A 208 -13.16 -14.78 21.73
N GLN A 209 -13.86 -13.73 22.20
CA GLN A 209 -13.63 -12.34 21.77
C GLN A 209 -12.26 -11.83 22.23
N ILE A 210 -11.83 -12.11 23.48
CA ILE A 210 -10.48 -11.80 23.95
C ILE A 210 -9.40 -12.51 23.14
N LEU A 211 -9.61 -13.78 22.76
CA LEU A 211 -8.69 -14.54 21.93
C LEU A 211 -8.59 -13.96 20.52
N SER A 212 -9.68 -13.45 19.97
CA SER A 212 -9.70 -12.77 18.68
C SER A 212 -8.85 -11.48 18.69
N LEU A 213 -8.97 -10.66 19.74
CA LEU A 213 -8.14 -9.46 19.93
C LEU A 213 -6.63 -9.75 20.04
N ILE A 214 -6.25 -10.88 20.63
CA ILE A 214 -4.84 -11.26 20.76
C ILE A 214 -4.22 -11.64 19.40
N HIS A 215 -5.05 -11.95 18.39
CA HIS A 215 -4.60 -12.43 17.06
C HIS A 215 -4.65 -11.36 15.98
N ILE A 216 -5.06 -10.14 16.31
CA ILE A 216 -4.92 -8.96 15.45
C ILE A 216 -3.48 -8.47 15.49
#